data_044c78d76a804c25cda24842e839acf1
#
_entry.id   044c78d76a804c25cda24842e839acf1
#
_cell.length_a   1.000
_cell.length_b   1.000
_cell.length_c   1.000
_cell.angle_alpha   90.00
_cell.angle_beta   90.00
_cell.angle_gamma   90.00
#
_symmetry.space_group_name_H-M   'P 1'
#
loop_
_entity.id
_entity.type
_entity.pdbx_description
1 polymer ?
#
loop_
_entity_poly.entity_id
_entity_poly.type
_entity_poly.pdbx_seq_one_letter_code
_entity_poly.pdbx_strand_id
1 'polypeptide(L)'
;MCGIVGYTGPREAYPIIIKGLKRLEYRGYDSTGVALQNGSGLKVYKKKGRVAELEDNIVGKDLHAHVGIGHTRWATHGEPSDRNAHPHQSASGKLAMIHNGIIENYAQLKKELTNKGYTFTSDTDTEVLLNFIEEIKKNNECSLEEAVRVALKRVTGAYVILLLDADDPETIIAARKGSPLVIGVGKGEHFLGSDASPMLEYTKEVVYVNDYELAIIRPDELILKNLGNEKLTPYVQKLDIELAAIEKGGYDHFMLKEIFEQPQTVYDCLRGRLDAAAGTITMSGIQQYAEQLVSANRIIMVACGTSWHAGLVAEYIFEELCRVNVEVEYASEFRYRNPVINKGDVIIAISQSGETADTLVAIENAKSKGAIILGVVNVVGSSIARASHGGAYTHAGPEIGVASTKAFTAQLAVLTMMALKIAYIKGSISNDRYMHLLSELEQIPEKLAWTLKHSEPIKALAEKYKDARDFLYLGRGYNFPVALEGALKLKEISYIHAEGYPAAEMKHGPIALVDENLPVVFVATKDTYHEKVVSNMQEIKARKGQVVSVITEGDEISAGLSNDVMIVPEADEIVAPMLSVVPLQLLAYYIGVVKGLDVDKPRNLAKSVTVE
;
A
#
# COMPACT_ATOMS: atom_id res chain seq x y z
N MET A 1 2.44 9.68 1.68
CA MET A 1 3.45 9.26 2.69
C MET A 1 4.83 9.74 2.30
N CYS A 2 5.69 10.01 3.28
CA CYS A 2 7.04 10.48 3.01
C CYS A 2 8.05 9.31 2.92
N GLY A 3 9.14 9.49 2.18
CA GLY A 3 10.28 8.57 2.13
C GLY A 3 11.39 9.02 3.07
N ILE A 4 11.87 8.12 3.93
CA ILE A 4 13.04 8.32 4.79
C ILE A 4 14.18 7.43 4.31
N VAL A 5 15.39 8.00 4.23
CA VAL A 5 16.64 7.28 4.01
C VAL A 5 17.70 7.81 4.97
N GLY A 6 18.49 6.93 5.56
CA GLY A 6 19.67 7.27 6.37
C GLY A 6 20.83 6.34 6.05
N TYR A 7 22.04 6.84 6.28
CA TYR A 7 23.27 6.05 6.11
C TYR A 7 24.33 6.50 7.11
N THR A 8 25.04 5.54 7.70
CA THR A 8 26.28 5.74 8.43
C THR A 8 27.25 4.61 8.09
N GLY A 9 28.50 4.93 7.75
CA GLY A 9 29.49 3.95 7.36
C GLY A 9 30.66 4.55 6.59
N PRO A 10 31.55 3.71 6.02
CA PRO A 10 32.80 4.17 5.38
C PRO A 10 32.60 4.76 3.96
N ARG A 11 31.42 4.60 3.35
CA ARG A 11 31.16 5.08 1.98
C ARG A 11 30.68 6.52 1.99
N GLU A 12 30.68 7.16 0.82
CA GLU A 12 30.02 8.45 0.61
C GLU A 12 28.51 8.32 0.81
N ALA A 13 27.96 9.06 1.77
CA ALA A 13 26.56 8.99 2.16
C ALA A 13 25.62 9.53 1.09
N TYR A 14 25.99 10.64 0.43
CA TYR A 14 25.11 11.32 -0.53
C TYR A 14 24.63 10.42 -1.68
N PRO A 15 25.50 9.68 -2.42
CA PRO A 15 25.02 8.81 -3.51
C PRO A 15 24.07 7.71 -3.04
N ILE A 16 24.30 7.16 -1.84
CA ILE A 16 23.46 6.12 -1.24
C ILE A 16 22.08 6.69 -0.91
N ILE A 17 22.05 7.87 -0.26
CA ILE A 17 20.81 8.54 0.14
C ILE A 17 19.99 8.93 -1.08
N ILE A 18 20.58 9.60 -2.07
CA ILE A 18 19.87 10.03 -3.28
C ILE A 18 19.29 8.84 -4.04
N LYS A 19 20.07 7.77 -4.21
CA LYS A 19 19.56 6.55 -4.86
C LYS A 19 18.40 5.94 -4.08
N GLY A 20 18.50 5.92 -2.76
CA GLY A 20 17.43 5.46 -1.88
C GLY A 20 16.17 6.34 -1.97
N LEU A 21 16.33 7.67 -1.99
CA LEU A 21 15.20 8.60 -2.16
C LEU A 21 14.51 8.44 -3.51
N LYS A 22 15.25 8.22 -4.61
CA LYS A 22 14.68 7.91 -5.93
C LYS A 22 13.80 6.66 -5.89
N ARG A 23 14.24 5.63 -5.14
CA ARG A 23 13.45 4.40 -4.93
C ARG A 23 12.23 4.61 -4.06
N LEU A 24 12.20 5.65 -3.22
CA LEU A 24 11.08 5.98 -2.33
C LEU A 24 10.17 7.11 -2.86
N GLU A 25 10.43 7.67 -4.04
CA GLU A 25 9.60 8.75 -4.60
C GLU A 25 8.13 8.39 -4.76
N TYR A 26 7.80 7.10 -4.94
CA TYR A 26 6.40 6.65 -4.96
C TYR A 26 5.65 6.88 -3.65
N ARG A 27 6.38 7.15 -2.55
CA ARG A 27 5.82 7.49 -1.25
C ARG A 27 5.52 8.97 -1.08
N GLY A 28 6.26 9.86 -1.75
CA GLY A 28 6.07 11.31 -1.67
C GLY A 28 7.08 12.03 -2.57
N TYR A 29 6.67 13.13 -3.17
CA TYR A 29 7.46 13.87 -4.17
C TYR A 29 7.21 15.38 -4.17
N ASP A 30 6.57 15.93 -3.13
CA ASP A 30 6.24 17.36 -3.05
C ASP A 30 7.46 18.24 -2.75
N SER A 31 8.40 17.69 -2.00
CA SER A 31 9.72 18.30 -1.75
C SER A 31 10.73 17.23 -1.32
N THR A 32 12.00 17.52 -1.54
CA THR A 32 13.12 16.61 -1.27
C THR A 32 14.23 17.35 -0.56
N GLY A 33 14.98 16.66 0.32
CA GLY A 33 16.17 17.22 0.91
C GLY A 33 17.05 16.19 1.61
N VAL A 34 18.28 16.61 1.87
CA VAL A 34 19.31 15.81 2.54
C VAL A 34 20.02 16.65 3.60
N ALA A 35 20.39 16.02 4.71
CA ALA A 35 21.37 16.55 5.65
C ALA A 35 22.59 15.61 5.66
N LEU A 36 23.76 16.19 5.50
CA LEU A 36 25.03 15.51 5.43
C LEU A 36 25.91 15.95 6.59
N GLN A 37 26.54 15.00 7.26
CA GLN A 37 27.42 15.21 8.40
C GLN A 37 28.85 14.84 8.02
N ASN A 38 29.74 15.80 8.18
CA ASN A 38 31.17 15.60 8.10
C ASN A 38 31.89 16.33 9.23
N GLY A 39 33.18 16.18 9.37
CA GLY A 39 33.96 16.83 10.44
C GLY A 39 33.89 18.37 10.47
N SER A 40 33.29 19.01 9.46
CA SER A 40 33.10 20.48 9.39
C SER A 40 31.68 20.93 9.82
N GLY A 41 30.80 20.00 10.23
CA GLY A 41 29.44 20.26 10.69
C GLY A 41 28.33 19.73 9.76
N LEU A 42 27.09 20.17 10.00
CA LEU A 42 25.90 19.79 9.27
C LEU A 42 25.68 20.65 8.02
N LYS A 43 25.49 20.00 6.88
CA LYS A 43 25.10 20.64 5.62
C LYS A 43 23.70 20.17 5.22
N VAL A 44 22.77 21.10 5.07
CA VAL A 44 21.38 20.80 4.70
C VAL A 44 21.07 21.39 3.34
N TYR A 45 20.61 20.55 2.43
CA TYR A 45 20.15 20.93 1.10
C TYR A 45 18.72 20.45 0.92
N LYS A 46 17.81 21.32 0.49
CA LYS A 46 16.41 20.98 0.30
C LYS A 46 15.77 21.80 -0.81
N LYS A 47 14.80 21.19 -1.51
CA LYS A 47 14.14 21.77 -2.65
C LYS A 47 12.67 21.29 -2.73
N LYS A 48 11.77 22.20 -3.13
CA LYS A 48 10.43 21.83 -3.57
C LYS A 48 10.54 21.01 -4.86
N GLY A 49 9.80 19.92 -4.95
CA GLY A 49 9.77 19.02 -6.11
C GLY A 49 10.46 17.69 -5.87
N ARG A 50 10.68 16.96 -6.95
CA ARG A 50 11.24 15.59 -6.97
C ARG A 50 12.74 15.58 -6.64
N VAL A 51 13.29 14.38 -6.50
CA VAL A 51 14.74 14.19 -6.23
C VAL A 51 15.61 14.82 -7.32
N ALA A 52 15.17 14.79 -8.58
CA ALA A 52 15.90 15.39 -9.69
C ALA A 52 16.08 16.92 -9.52
N GLU A 53 15.05 17.64 -9.06
CA GLU A 53 15.14 19.10 -8.81
C GLU A 53 16.11 19.42 -7.66
N LEU A 54 16.24 18.54 -6.68
CA LEU A 54 17.26 18.70 -5.65
C LEU A 54 18.66 18.48 -6.23
N GLU A 55 18.87 17.40 -7.03
CA GLU A 55 20.18 17.12 -7.66
C GLU A 55 20.64 18.30 -8.51
N ASP A 56 19.76 18.85 -9.33
CA ASP A 56 20.08 20.02 -10.18
C ASP A 56 20.45 21.27 -9.34
N ASN A 57 19.81 21.46 -8.19
CA ASN A 57 20.02 22.61 -7.33
C ASN A 57 21.35 22.57 -6.55
N ILE A 58 21.92 21.39 -6.35
CA ILE A 58 23.12 21.19 -5.54
C ILE A 58 24.37 20.88 -6.34
N VAL A 59 24.33 20.99 -7.67
CA VAL A 59 25.50 20.85 -8.54
C VAL A 59 26.62 21.80 -8.09
N GLY A 60 27.81 21.27 -7.88
CA GLY A 60 28.99 22.04 -7.45
C GLY A 60 29.04 22.37 -5.95
N LYS A 61 28.09 21.85 -5.14
CA LYS A 61 28.16 21.94 -3.68
C LYS A 61 29.05 20.85 -3.10
N ASP A 62 29.56 21.08 -1.90
CA ASP A 62 30.30 20.06 -1.17
C ASP A 62 29.35 19.05 -0.53
N LEU A 63 29.39 17.83 -1.06
CA LEU A 63 28.51 16.70 -0.67
C LEU A 63 29.26 15.57 0.04
N HIS A 64 30.55 15.77 0.36
CA HIS A 64 31.37 14.78 1.06
C HIS A 64 30.87 14.56 2.48
N ALA A 65 30.45 13.34 2.78
CA ALA A 65 30.02 12.92 4.10
C ALA A 65 29.95 11.40 4.20
N HIS A 66 30.17 10.88 5.39
CA HIS A 66 30.04 9.45 5.71
C HIS A 66 28.76 9.14 6.49
N VAL A 67 28.10 10.18 6.98
CA VAL A 67 26.81 10.08 7.68
C VAL A 67 25.83 11.06 7.05
N GLY A 68 24.59 10.64 6.88
CA GLY A 68 23.55 11.52 6.37
C GLY A 68 22.16 10.95 6.49
N ILE A 69 21.19 11.85 6.33
CA ILE A 69 19.75 11.55 6.30
C ILE A 69 19.10 12.27 5.12
N GLY A 70 18.09 11.66 4.54
CA GLY A 70 17.37 12.22 3.41
C GLY A 70 15.89 11.94 3.46
N HIS A 71 15.11 12.79 2.81
CA HIS A 71 13.67 12.77 2.89
C HIS A 71 13.00 13.17 1.57
N THR A 72 11.94 12.45 1.18
CA THR A 72 10.95 12.89 0.20
C THR A 72 9.63 13.12 0.91
N ARG A 73 9.05 14.31 0.75
CA ARG A 73 7.89 14.74 1.52
C ARG A 73 6.60 14.56 0.73
N TRP A 74 5.58 14.10 1.43
CA TRP A 74 4.17 14.27 1.13
C TRP A 74 3.60 15.26 2.14
N ALA A 75 3.17 16.43 1.69
CA ALA A 75 2.81 17.53 2.58
C ALA A 75 1.52 17.23 3.37
N THR A 76 1.61 17.28 4.69
CA THR A 76 0.49 17.21 5.63
C THR A 76 0.29 18.54 6.35
N HIS A 77 1.37 19.16 6.85
CA HIS A 77 1.38 20.45 7.52
C HIS A 77 2.27 21.45 6.79
N GLY A 78 1.70 22.57 6.36
CA GLY A 78 2.39 23.57 5.55
C GLY A 78 2.49 23.19 4.07
N GLU A 79 2.31 24.17 3.18
CA GLU A 79 2.37 23.98 1.73
C GLU A 79 3.74 23.45 1.25
N PRO A 80 3.80 22.75 0.09
CA PRO A 80 5.05 22.37 -0.53
C PRO A 80 5.91 23.60 -0.89
N SER A 81 7.04 23.75 -0.19
CA SER A 81 8.00 24.84 -0.38
C SER A 81 9.39 24.42 0.10
N ASP A 82 10.43 25.15 -0.34
CA ASP A 82 11.81 24.89 0.11
C ASP A 82 11.91 25.06 1.64
N ARG A 83 11.16 25.97 2.23
CA ARG A 83 11.18 26.25 3.67
C ARG A 83 10.55 25.10 4.51
N ASN A 84 9.46 24.50 4.00
CA ASN A 84 8.73 23.43 4.65
C ASN A 84 9.27 22.02 4.29
N ALA A 85 10.27 21.95 3.39
CA ALA A 85 10.94 20.68 3.06
C ALA A 85 11.81 20.20 4.22
N HIS A 86 11.92 18.89 4.37
CA HIS A 86 12.87 18.24 5.30
C HIS A 86 14.23 18.03 4.62
N PRO A 87 15.32 17.97 5.37
CA PRO A 87 15.46 18.09 6.82
C PRO A 87 15.26 19.51 7.35
N HIS A 88 14.80 19.62 8.62
CA HIS A 88 14.83 20.85 9.38
C HIS A 88 16.11 20.94 10.20
N GLN A 89 16.59 22.17 10.44
CA GLN A 89 17.68 22.47 11.38
C GLN A 89 17.10 23.12 12.63
N SER A 90 17.69 22.84 13.79
CA SER A 90 17.33 23.48 15.04
C SER A 90 17.76 24.95 15.07
N ALA A 91 17.26 25.71 16.05
CA ALA A 91 17.55 27.12 16.20
C ALA A 91 19.06 27.43 16.32
N SER A 92 19.87 26.55 16.92
CA SER A 92 21.34 26.69 16.97
C SER A 92 22.04 26.23 15.68
N GLY A 93 21.35 25.53 14.78
CA GLY A 93 21.94 24.89 13.60
C GLY A 93 22.73 23.59 13.90
N LYS A 94 22.78 23.15 15.17
CA LYS A 94 23.56 21.97 15.58
C LYS A 94 22.85 20.63 15.36
N LEU A 95 21.51 20.63 15.29
CA LEU A 95 20.74 19.43 15.04
C LEU A 95 20.07 19.51 13.67
N ALA A 96 19.95 18.37 12.98
CA ALA A 96 19.13 18.22 11.80
C ALA A 96 18.20 17.01 11.97
N MET A 97 16.92 17.16 11.52
CA MET A 97 15.92 16.12 11.66
C MET A 97 15.05 15.96 10.42
N ILE A 98 14.73 14.70 10.09
CA ILE A 98 13.65 14.34 9.20
C ILE A 98 12.57 13.60 9.98
N HIS A 99 11.32 13.69 9.52
CA HIS A 99 10.16 13.17 10.23
C HIS A 99 9.08 12.68 9.27
N ASN A 100 8.57 11.49 9.55
CA ASN A 100 7.33 10.96 8.99
C ASN A 100 6.31 10.83 10.13
N GLY A 101 5.16 11.43 9.98
CA GLY A 101 4.11 11.39 11.00
C GLY A 101 3.45 12.75 11.20
N ILE A 102 2.70 12.86 12.29
CA ILE A 102 2.03 14.10 12.71
C ILE A 102 2.17 14.22 14.23
N ILE A 103 2.66 15.34 14.69
CA ILE A 103 2.73 15.70 16.11
C ILE A 103 1.47 16.48 16.47
N GLU A 104 0.46 15.80 16.98
CA GLU A 104 -0.87 16.38 17.23
C GLU A 104 -0.85 17.53 18.24
N ASN A 105 0.00 17.44 19.27
CA ASN A 105 0.14 18.47 20.28
C ASN A 105 1.20 19.53 19.95
N TYR A 106 1.62 19.66 18.67
CA TYR A 106 2.68 20.61 18.26
C TYR A 106 2.34 22.06 18.61
N ALA A 107 1.08 22.46 18.54
CA ALA A 107 0.66 23.85 18.83
C ALA A 107 0.93 24.23 20.30
N GLN A 108 0.74 23.30 21.23
CA GLN A 108 1.08 23.50 22.64
C GLN A 108 2.59 23.63 22.83
N LEU A 109 3.37 22.71 22.23
CA LEU A 109 4.83 22.74 22.28
C LEU A 109 5.41 24.01 21.66
N LYS A 110 4.85 24.45 20.53
CA LYS A 110 5.24 25.71 19.86
C LYS A 110 5.03 26.91 20.76
N LYS A 111 3.90 26.99 21.47
CA LYS A 111 3.60 28.07 22.43
C LYS A 111 4.61 28.08 23.58
N GLU A 112 4.94 26.91 24.14
CA GLU A 112 5.95 26.78 25.21
C GLU A 112 7.32 27.29 24.76
N LEU A 113 7.76 26.89 23.55
CA LEU A 113 9.04 27.31 22.99
C LEU A 113 9.07 28.81 22.63
N THR A 114 7.98 29.35 22.08
CA THR A 114 7.87 30.77 21.77
C THR A 114 8.01 31.62 23.05
N ASN A 115 7.43 31.20 24.16
CA ASN A 115 7.58 31.84 25.46
C ASN A 115 9.03 31.81 25.99
N LYS A 116 9.85 30.91 25.50
CA LYS A 116 11.29 30.78 25.78
C LYS A 116 12.18 31.52 24.78
N GLY A 117 11.58 32.23 23.81
CA GLY A 117 12.31 33.02 22.81
C GLY A 117 12.65 32.30 21.51
N TYR A 118 12.15 31.07 21.28
CA TYR A 118 12.33 30.37 20.00
C TYR A 118 11.49 31.01 18.90
N THR A 119 12.08 31.12 17.73
CA THR A 119 11.41 31.56 16.49
C THR A 119 11.36 30.41 15.50
N PHE A 120 10.32 30.37 14.67
CA PHE A 120 10.10 29.27 13.72
C PHE A 120 10.14 29.81 12.29
N THR A 121 10.85 29.12 11.42
CA THR A 121 11.02 29.49 10.01
C THR A 121 10.06 28.74 9.09
N SER A 122 9.55 27.59 9.53
CA SER A 122 8.61 26.78 8.78
C SER A 122 7.23 26.70 9.45
N ASP A 123 6.27 26.14 8.71
CA ASP A 123 4.92 25.88 9.20
C ASP A 123 4.76 24.44 9.73
N THR A 124 5.86 23.67 9.79
CA THR A 124 5.81 22.23 10.10
C THR A 124 5.84 21.96 11.61
N ASP A 125 5.16 20.91 12.01
CA ASP A 125 5.24 20.32 13.35
C ASP A 125 6.63 19.76 13.67
N THR A 126 7.36 19.37 12.62
CA THR A 126 8.73 18.82 12.69
C THR A 126 9.72 19.84 13.26
N GLU A 127 9.71 21.09 12.79
CA GLU A 127 10.59 22.15 13.33
C GLU A 127 10.31 22.38 14.82
N VAL A 128 9.04 22.28 15.23
CA VAL A 128 8.64 22.40 16.62
C VAL A 128 9.22 21.28 17.47
N LEU A 129 9.08 20.03 17.02
CA LEU A 129 9.63 18.87 17.72
C LEU A 129 11.16 18.96 17.83
N LEU A 130 11.84 19.34 16.74
CA LEU A 130 13.30 19.47 16.72
C LEU A 130 13.80 20.49 17.73
N ASN A 131 13.20 21.68 17.76
CA ASN A 131 13.55 22.72 18.72
C ASN A 131 13.19 22.33 20.16
N PHE A 132 12.15 21.53 20.35
CA PHE A 132 11.80 20.98 21.66
C PHE A 132 12.86 19.99 22.16
N ILE A 133 13.39 19.13 21.28
CA ILE A 133 14.50 18.22 21.60
C ILE A 133 15.78 19.01 21.94
N GLU A 134 16.09 20.05 21.17
CA GLU A 134 17.24 20.93 21.41
C GLU A 134 17.15 21.62 22.78
N GLU A 135 15.97 22.17 23.11
CA GLU A 135 15.71 22.82 24.40
C GLU A 135 15.93 21.86 25.58
N ILE A 136 15.47 20.59 25.45
CA ILE A 136 15.70 19.56 26.48
C ILE A 136 17.18 19.23 26.59
N LYS A 137 17.87 19.02 25.44
CA LYS A 137 19.31 18.73 25.41
C LYS A 137 20.12 19.79 26.13
N LYS A 138 19.81 21.06 25.86
CA LYS A 138 20.48 22.23 26.44
C LYS A 138 20.21 22.36 27.95
N ASN A 139 18.95 22.27 28.35
CA ASN A 139 18.58 22.52 29.77
C ASN A 139 19.00 21.42 30.71
N ASN A 140 19.06 20.18 30.24
CA ASN A 140 19.41 19.04 31.06
C ASN A 140 20.91 18.65 30.90
N GLU A 141 21.67 19.35 30.05
CA GLU A 141 23.06 19.03 29.72
C GLU A 141 23.26 17.53 29.39
N CYS A 142 22.30 16.96 28.65
CA CYS A 142 22.23 15.52 28.38
C CYS A 142 22.62 15.17 26.93
N SER A 143 22.82 13.88 26.67
CA SER A 143 23.04 13.36 25.32
C SER A 143 21.81 13.59 24.42
N LEU A 144 22.00 13.59 23.08
CA LEU A 144 20.89 13.66 22.14
C LEU A 144 19.89 12.51 22.35
N GLU A 145 20.40 11.30 22.57
CA GLU A 145 19.56 10.12 22.89
C GLU A 145 18.59 10.40 24.04
N GLU A 146 19.12 10.90 25.16
CA GLU A 146 18.33 11.19 26.34
C GLU A 146 17.33 12.34 26.09
N ALA A 147 17.74 13.38 25.37
CA ALA A 147 16.87 14.48 25.00
C ALA A 147 15.69 14.01 24.14
N VAL A 148 15.95 13.15 23.16
CA VAL A 148 14.90 12.52 22.31
C VAL A 148 13.95 11.68 23.16
N ARG A 149 14.50 10.82 24.02
CA ARG A 149 13.70 9.96 24.88
C ARG A 149 12.75 10.75 25.80
N VAL A 150 13.24 11.83 26.38
CA VAL A 150 12.46 12.72 27.25
C VAL A 150 11.41 13.49 26.44
N ALA A 151 11.76 14.01 25.27
CA ALA A 151 10.84 14.71 24.38
C ALA A 151 9.67 13.82 23.95
N LEU A 152 9.95 12.61 23.50
CA LEU A 152 8.96 11.69 22.97
C LEU A 152 7.94 11.20 24.00
N LYS A 153 8.25 11.25 25.30
CA LYS A 153 7.27 11.00 26.38
C LYS A 153 6.19 12.09 26.47
N ARG A 154 6.44 13.28 25.92
CA ARG A 154 5.50 14.41 25.92
C ARG A 154 4.79 14.60 24.58
N VAL A 155 5.19 13.84 23.56
CA VAL A 155 4.64 13.92 22.21
C VAL A 155 3.38 13.04 22.11
N THR A 156 2.31 13.63 21.56
CA THR A 156 1.11 12.92 21.13
C THR A 156 1.08 12.85 19.61
N GLY A 157 0.75 11.68 19.05
CA GLY A 157 0.70 11.46 17.61
C GLY A 157 1.64 10.36 17.14
N ALA A 158 1.79 10.23 15.81
CA ALA A 158 2.67 9.25 15.15
C ALA A 158 3.96 9.93 14.72
N TYR A 159 5.09 9.21 14.81
CA TYR A 159 6.39 9.71 14.38
C TYR A 159 7.34 8.60 13.94
N VAL A 160 8.10 8.86 12.89
CA VAL A 160 9.41 8.27 12.63
C VAL A 160 10.37 9.43 12.43
N ILE A 161 11.37 9.52 13.27
CA ILE A 161 12.36 10.59 13.23
C ILE A 161 13.76 10.00 13.05
N LEU A 162 14.56 10.66 12.21
CA LEU A 162 16.01 10.51 12.18
C LEU A 162 16.67 11.85 12.50
N LEU A 163 17.65 11.83 13.41
CA LEU A 163 18.37 13.02 13.85
C LEU A 163 19.88 12.86 13.68
N LEU A 164 20.51 13.95 13.31
CA LEU A 164 21.96 14.16 13.32
C LEU A 164 22.31 15.26 14.32
N ASP A 165 23.47 15.10 14.96
CA ASP A 165 24.03 16.08 15.90
C ASP A 165 25.45 16.49 15.44
N ALA A 166 25.69 17.78 15.24
CA ALA A 166 26.99 18.30 14.87
C ALA A 166 28.10 17.96 15.89
N ASP A 167 27.72 17.75 17.15
CA ASP A 167 28.65 17.41 18.23
C ASP A 167 28.95 15.89 18.30
N ASP A 168 28.19 15.01 17.59
CA ASP A 168 28.42 13.56 17.47
C ASP A 168 28.30 13.12 15.99
N PRO A 169 29.37 13.27 15.18
CA PRO A 169 29.29 13.19 13.72
C PRO A 169 29.11 11.78 13.15
N GLU A 170 29.23 10.72 13.93
CA GLU A 170 29.12 9.35 13.46
C GLU A 170 27.76 8.70 13.79
N THR A 171 26.95 9.34 14.64
CA THR A 171 25.74 8.76 15.19
C THR A 171 24.49 9.28 14.48
N ILE A 172 23.59 8.36 14.15
CA ILE A 172 22.18 8.66 13.81
C ILE A 172 21.33 8.20 14.98
N ILE A 173 20.49 9.10 15.51
CA ILE A 173 19.43 8.72 16.46
C ILE A 173 18.13 8.56 15.68
N ALA A 174 17.45 7.43 15.88
CA ALA A 174 16.17 7.18 15.26
C ALA A 174 15.13 6.75 16.30
N ALA A 175 13.86 7.10 16.11
CA ALA A 175 12.78 6.63 16.96
C ALA A 175 11.50 6.46 16.15
N ARG A 176 10.64 5.55 16.60
CA ARG A 176 9.43 5.18 15.90
C ARG A 176 8.20 5.10 16.80
N LYS A 177 7.05 5.54 16.23
CA LYS A 177 5.69 5.24 16.66
C LYS A 177 4.73 5.43 15.46
N GLY A 178 4.09 4.35 15.02
CA GLY A 178 3.11 4.37 13.92
C GLY A 178 3.72 4.10 12.55
N SER A 179 4.39 5.05 11.91
CA SER A 179 4.97 4.88 10.56
C SER A 179 6.13 3.87 10.55
N PRO A 180 6.42 3.17 9.42
CA PRO A 180 7.45 2.14 9.37
C PRO A 180 8.88 2.70 9.38
N LEU A 181 9.79 1.97 10.04
CA LEU A 181 11.24 2.19 10.00
C LEU A 181 11.98 0.86 9.97
N VAL A 182 12.89 0.72 9.00
CA VAL A 182 13.73 -0.47 8.81
C VAL A 182 15.19 -0.06 8.86
N ILE A 183 16.01 -0.82 9.57
CA ILE A 183 17.47 -0.65 9.64
C ILE A 183 18.13 -1.81 8.94
N GLY A 184 18.88 -1.55 7.86
CA GLY A 184 19.72 -2.52 7.18
C GLY A 184 21.05 -2.64 7.90
N VAL A 185 21.45 -3.88 8.20
CA VAL A 185 22.70 -4.20 8.88
C VAL A 185 23.75 -4.63 7.85
N GLY A 186 24.79 -3.83 7.68
CA GLY A 186 25.95 -4.11 6.83
C GLY A 186 27.20 -4.43 7.65
N LYS A 187 28.33 -4.59 6.99
CA LYS A 187 29.64 -4.78 7.63
C LYS A 187 30.31 -3.42 7.84
N GLY A 188 30.31 -2.91 9.07
CA GLY A 188 30.82 -1.58 9.37
C GLY A 188 29.97 -0.44 8.79
N GLU A 189 28.71 -0.68 8.54
CA GLU A 189 27.78 0.31 7.99
C GLU A 189 26.33 -0.06 8.29
N HIS A 190 25.48 0.96 8.41
CA HIS A 190 24.04 0.79 8.56
C HIS A 190 23.27 1.69 7.60
N PHE A 191 22.14 1.17 7.16
CA PHE A 191 21.19 1.83 6.28
C PHE A 191 19.86 1.98 6.99
N LEU A 192 19.17 3.09 6.79
CA LEU A 192 17.82 3.29 7.33
C LEU A 192 16.87 3.62 6.20
N GLY A 193 15.63 3.15 6.32
CA GLY A 193 14.59 3.44 5.33
C GLY A 193 13.20 3.30 5.90
N SER A 194 12.26 4.03 5.31
CA SER A 194 10.83 3.82 5.58
C SER A 194 10.29 2.50 5.00
N ASP A 195 11.04 1.86 4.11
CA ASP A 195 10.95 0.44 3.73
C ASP A 195 12.34 -0.09 3.32
N ALA A 196 12.41 -1.36 2.96
CA ALA A 196 13.69 -2.01 2.68
C ALA A 196 14.29 -1.69 1.30
N SER A 197 13.52 -1.12 0.36
CA SER A 197 13.97 -0.93 -1.03
C SER A 197 15.24 -0.08 -1.20
N PRO A 198 15.52 0.95 -0.37
CA PRO A 198 16.77 1.69 -0.44
C PRO A 198 18.02 0.87 -0.18
N MET A 199 17.92 -0.17 0.66
CA MET A 199 19.07 -0.92 1.17
C MET A 199 19.31 -2.28 0.51
N LEU A 200 18.37 -2.79 -0.31
CA LEU A 200 18.45 -4.13 -0.92
C LEU A 200 19.73 -4.39 -1.77
N GLU A 201 20.33 -3.33 -2.30
CA GLU A 201 21.58 -3.41 -3.06
C GLU A 201 22.80 -3.64 -2.15
N TYR A 202 22.70 -3.26 -0.88
CA TYR A 202 23.81 -3.25 0.05
C TYR A 202 23.72 -4.38 1.08
N THR A 203 22.51 -4.65 1.57
CA THR A 203 22.25 -5.72 2.55
C THR A 203 20.84 -6.27 2.43
N LYS A 204 20.71 -7.57 2.74
CA LYS A 204 19.42 -8.26 2.92
C LYS A 204 19.11 -8.52 4.40
N GLU A 205 20.01 -8.16 5.31
CA GLU A 205 19.81 -8.31 6.75
C GLU A 205 19.21 -7.02 7.31
N VAL A 206 18.04 -7.13 7.94
CA VAL A 206 17.29 -5.97 8.42
C VAL A 206 16.76 -6.16 9.83
N VAL A 207 16.60 -5.04 10.52
CA VAL A 207 15.90 -4.94 11.80
C VAL A 207 14.72 -4.00 11.64
N TYR A 208 13.50 -4.47 11.94
CA TYR A 208 12.32 -3.63 12.01
C TYR A 208 12.22 -3.00 13.39
N VAL A 209 12.18 -1.67 13.42
CA VAL A 209 11.99 -0.93 14.67
C VAL A 209 10.51 -1.00 15.06
N ASN A 210 10.19 -1.28 16.33
CA ASN A 210 8.83 -1.32 16.83
C ASN A 210 8.41 0.03 17.41
N ASP A 211 7.12 0.17 17.73
CA ASP A 211 6.61 1.38 18.34
C ASP A 211 7.22 1.61 19.73
N TYR A 212 7.51 2.87 20.02
CA TYR A 212 8.17 3.31 21.25
C TYR A 212 9.63 2.82 21.42
N GLU A 213 10.24 2.35 20.33
CA GLU A 213 11.67 2.04 20.31
C GLU A 213 12.49 3.22 19.79
N LEU A 214 13.70 3.34 20.32
CA LEU A 214 14.73 4.28 19.95
C LEU A 214 15.97 3.51 19.56
N ALA A 215 16.57 3.86 18.42
CA ALA A 215 17.81 3.27 17.91
C ALA A 215 18.94 4.30 17.94
N ILE A 216 20.09 3.86 18.42
CA ILE A 216 21.38 4.58 18.34
C ILE A 216 22.21 3.81 17.33
N ILE A 217 22.55 4.44 16.21
CA ILE A 217 23.16 3.79 15.06
C ILE A 217 24.49 4.46 14.75
N ARG A 218 25.55 3.67 14.78
CA ARG A 218 26.92 4.02 14.39
C ARG A 218 27.40 3.04 13.32
N PRO A 219 28.53 3.28 12.65
CA PRO A 219 29.02 2.36 11.63
C PRO A 219 29.10 0.89 12.09
N ASP A 220 29.64 0.66 13.28
CA ASP A 220 29.87 -0.68 13.82
C ASP A 220 28.91 -1.09 14.95
N GLU A 221 27.93 -0.25 15.30
CA GLU A 221 27.08 -0.49 16.46
C GLU A 221 25.61 -0.11 16.20
N LEU A 222 24.71 -1.02 16.56
CA LEU A 222 23.27 -0.79 16.63
C LEU A 222 22.75 -1.10 18.03
N ILE A 223 22.28 -0.07 18.74
CA ILE A 223 21.66 -0.22 20.06
C ILE A 223 20.17 0.13 19.92
N LEU A 224 19.30 -0.79 20.33
CA LEU A 224 17.88 -0.53 20.50
C LEU A 224 17.54 -0.36 21.97
N LYS A 225 16.65 0.62 22.25
CA LYS A 225 16.10 0.87 23.60
C LYS A 225 14.61 1.19 23.49
N ASN A 226 13.87 0.90 24.54
CA ASN A 226 12.51 1.47 24.67
C ASN A 226 12.55 2.87 25.31
N LEU A 227 11.42 3.57 25.32
CA LEU A 227 11.33 4.90 25.97
C LEU A 227 11.55 4.84 27.50
N GLY A 228 11.54 3.63 28.11
CA GLY A 228 11.93 3.38 29.50
C GLY A 228 13.44 3.34 29.71
N ASN A 229 14.26 3.41 28.65
CA ASN A 229 15.72 3.27 28.63
C ASN A 229 16.23 1.83 28.85
N GLU A 230 15.39 0.83 28.66
CA GLU A 230 15.79 -0.57 28.69
C GLU A 230 16.37 -0.96 27.33
N LYS A 231 17.56 -1.62 27.35
CA LYS A 231 18.16 -2.16 26.14
C LYS A 231 17.35 -3.34 25.61
N LEU A 232 17.13 -3.36 24.31
CA LEU A 232 16.43 -4.42 23.60
C LEU A 232 17.42 -5.18 22.71
N THR A 233 17.18 -6.46 22.50
CA THR A 233 17.98 -7.26 21.56
C THR A 233 17.44 -7.07 20.15
N PRO A 234 18.23 -6.54 19.19
CA PRO A 234 17.77 -6.42 17.79
C PRO A 234 17.46 -7.81 17.20
N TYR A 235 16.28 -7.95 16.60
CA TYR A 235 15.94 -9.16 15.86
C TYR A 235 16.25 -8.96 14.38
N VAL A 236 17.36 -9.54 13.92
CA VAL A 236 17.80 -9.47 12.52
C VAL A 236 17.02 -10.47 11.68
N GLN A 237 16.37 -9.99 10.64
CA GLN A 237 15.64 -10.79 9.64
C GLN A 237 16.38 -10.73 8.31
N LYS A 238 16.36 -11.83 7.56
CA LYS A 238 16.87 -11.87 6.19
C LYS A 238 15.74 -11.68 5.20
N LEU A 239 15.87 -10.70 4.33
CA LEU A 239 14.90 -10.45 3.27
C LEU A 239 15.12 -11.40 2.09
N ASP A 240 14.04 -11.98 1.60
CA ASP A 240 14.02 -12.81 0.39
C ASP A 240 13.46 -12.01 -0.80
N ILE A 241 14.06 -10.86 -1.07
CA ILE A 241 13.69 -9.96 -2.17
C ILE A 241 14.90 -9.75 -3.07
N GLU A 242 14.72 -9.96 -4.39
CA GLU A 242 15.75 -9.68 -5.39
C GLU A 242 15.66 -8.23 -5.90
N LEU A 243 16.82 -7.65 -6.21
CA LEU A 243 16.90 -6.27 -6.71
C LEU A 243 16.10 -6.07 -8.01
N ALA A 244 16.13 -7.06 -8.91
CA ALA A 244 15.38 -7.03 -10.16
C ALA A 244 13.86 -6.86 -9.96
N ALA A 245 13.34 -7.29 -8.81
CA ALA A 245 11.92 -7.15 -8.50
C ALA A 245 11.48 -5.68 -8.31
N ILE A 246 12.41 -4.79 -7.96
CA ILE A 246 12.16 -3.34 -7.76
C ILE A 246 12.60 -2.49 -8.96
N GLU A 247 12.93 -3.11 -10.09
CA GLU A 247 13.27 -2.44 -11.35
C GLU A 247 12.17 -2.64 -12.38
N LYS A 248 12.10 -1.77 -13.41
CA LYS A 248 11.05 -1.86 -14.45
C LYS A 248 11.18 -3.08 -15.37
N GLY A 249 12.34 -3.71 -15.44
CA GLY A 249 12.53 -4.95 -16.20
C GLY A 249 12.21 -4.86 -17.70
N GLY A 250 12.44 -3.69 -18.33
CA GLY A 250 12.17 -3.45 -19.77
C GLY A 250 10.77 -2.90 -20.07
N TYR A 251 9.91 -2.73 -19.09
CA TYR A 251 8.63 -2.05 -19.24
C TYR A 251 8.79 -0.52 -19.13
N ASP A 252 7.94 0.24 -19.82
CA ASP A 252 7.94 1.69 -19.74
C ASP A 252 7.58 2.20 -18.34
N HIS A 253 6.64 1.50 -17.66
CA HIS A 253 6.09 1.87 -16.36
C HIS A 253 6.01 0.67 -15.42
N PHE A 254 6.10 0.94 -14.10
CA PHE A 254 5.89 -0.08 -13.07
C PHE A 254 4.46 -0.65 -13.12
N MET A 255 3.46 0.19 -13.30
CA MET A 255 2.08 -0.27 -13.40
C MET A 255 1.89 -1.30 -14.52
N LEU A 256 2.48 -1.08 -15.70
CA LEU A 256 2.40 -2.05 -16.79
C LEU A 256 3.11 -3.35 -16.44
N LYS A 257 4.34 -3.27 -15.89
CA LYS A 257 5.08 -4.44 -15.40
C LYS A 257 4.23 -5.26 -14.43
N GLU A 258 3.64 -4.59 -13.43
CA GLU A 258 2.85 -5.22 -12.37
C GLU A 258 1.55 -5.85 -12.91
N ILE A 259 0.92 -5.27 -13.93
CA ILE A 259 -0.19 -5.89 -14.64
C ILE A 259 0.26 -7.18 -15.34
N PHE A 260 1.42 -7.14 -16.02
CA PHE A 260 1.95 -8.30 -16.74
C PHE A 260 2.59 -9.36 -15.83
N GLU A 261 2.93 -9.02 -14.60
CA GLU A 261 3.41 -9.96 -13.58
C GLU A 261 2.30 -10.80 -12.93
N GLN A 262 1.02 -10.47 -13.12
CA GLN A 262 -0.09 -11.13 -12.44
C GLN A 262 -0.11 -12.66 -12.61
N PRO A 263 0.19 -13.26 -13.78
CA PRO A 263 0.30 -14.71 -13.90
C PRO A 263 1.30 -15.31 -12.91
N GLN A 264 2.51 -14.74 -12.85
CA GLN A 264 3.56 -15.19 -11.94
C GLN A 264 3.20 -14.89 -10.48
N THR A 265 2.62 -13.73 -10.22
CA THR A 265 2.17 -13.31 -8.88
C THR A 265 1.14 -14.28 -8.30
N VAL A 266 0.12 -14.66 -9.09
CA VAL A 266 -0.89 -15.63 -8.63
C VAL A 266 -0.27 -17.02 -8.48
N TYR A 267 0.59 -17.45 -9.39
CA TYR A 267 1.34 -18.69 -9.23
C TYR A 267 2.12 -18.73 -7.91
N ASP A 268 2.82 -17.64 -7.56
CA ASP A 268 3.59 -17.56 -6.32
C ASP A 268 2.68 -17.54 -5.06
N CYS A 269 1.47 -17.00 -5.15
CA CYS A 269 0.46 -17.11 -4.09
C CYS A 269 0.04 -18.56 -3.84
N LEU A 270 -0.08 -19.35 -4.91
CA LEU A 270 -0.56 -20.75 -4.86
C LEU A 270 0.57 -21.73 -4.52
N ARG A 271 1.79 -21.45 -4.95
CA ARG A 271 2.95 -22.33 -4.83
C ARG A 271 3.20 -22.79 -3.40
N GLY A 272 3.25 -24.10 -3.20
CA GLY A 272 3.45 -24.72 -1.88
C GLY A 272 2.24 -24.64 -0.94
N ARG A 273 1.13 -24.08 -1.42
CA ARG A 273 -0.13 -23.99 -0.68
C ARG A 273 -1.24 -24.81 -1.31
N LEU A 274 -1.42 -24.72 -2.62
CA LEU A 274 -2.43 -25.44 -3.38
C LEU A 274 -1.79 -26.66 -4.04
N ASP A 275 -2.41 -27.82 -3.85
CA ASP A 275 -2.17 -29.07 -4.59
C ASP A 275 -3.54 -29.60 -5.03
N ALA A 276 -3.94 -29.24 -6.25
CA ALA A 276 -5.24 -29.63 -6.78
C ALA A 276 -5.35 -31.11 -7.00
N ALA A 277 -4.25 -31.80 -7.39
CA ALA A 277 -4.24 -33.25 -7.61
C ALA A 277 -4.42 -34.03 -6.30
N ALA A 278 -3.79 -33.54 -5.21
CA ALA A 278 -3.96 -34.14 -3.88
C ALA A 278 -5.22 -33.66 -3.15
N GLY A 279 -5.93 -32.65 -3.68
CA GLY A 279 -7.11 -32.06 -3.04
C GLY A 279 -6.78 -31.32 -1.74
N THR A 280 -5.63 -30.64 -1.67
CA THR A 280 -5.18 -30.03 -0.41
C THR A 280 -4.84 -28.56 -0.54
N ILE A 281 -5.19 -27.79 0.51
CA ILE A 281 -4.74 -26.42 0.72
C ILE A 281 -3.98 -26.36 2.05
N THR A 282 -2.72 -25.93 2.01
CA THR A 282 -1.86 -25.73 3.18
C THR A 282 -1.66 -24.25 3.46
N MET A 283 -2.19 -23.77 4.59
CA MET A 283 -2.05 -22.38 5.03
C MET A 283 -1.73 -22.36 6.54
N SER A 284 -0.45 -22.50 6.88
CA SER A 284 -0.01 -22.66 8.28
C SER A 284 -0.43 -21.53 9.19
N GLY A 285 -0.40 -20.28 8.70
CA GLY A 285 -0.72 -19.09 9.50
C GLY A 285 -2.20 -18.97 9.89
N ILE A 286 -3.11 -19.73 9.28
CA ILE A 286 -4.52 -19.79 9.67
C ILE A 286 -4.92 -21.13 10.28
N GLN A 287 -4.07 -22.16 10.15
CA GLN A 287 -4.39 -23.51 10.60
C GLN A 287 -4.72 -23.59 12.10
N GLN A 288 -3.99 -22.83 12.92
CA GLN A 288 -4.22 -22.77 14.36
C GLN A 288 -5.53 -22.06 14.76
N TYR A 289 -6.15 -21.34 13.81
CA TYR A 289 -7.44 -20.65 13.98
C TYR A 289 -8.56 -21.30 13.19
N ALA A 290 -8.35 -22.50 12.64
CA ALA A 290 -9.32 -23.18 11.79
C ALA A 290 -10.65 -23.47 12.53
N GLU A 291 -10.59 -23.89 13.78
CA GLU A 291 -11.79 -24.12 14.60
C GLU A 291 -12.61 -22.86 14.81
N GLN A 292 -11.94 -21.74 15.11
CA GLN A 292 -12.58 -20.45 15.28
C GLN A 292 -13.20 -19.94 13.99
N LEU A 293 -12.50 -20.09 12.85
CA LEU A 293 -13.02 -19.71 11.53
C LEU A 293 -14.25 -20.56 11.14
N VAL A 294 -14.21 -21.87 11.39
CA VAL A 294 -15.33 -22.78 11.09
C VAL A 294 -16.54 -22.50 11.97
N SER A 295 -16.32 -22.16 13.26
CA SER A 295 -17.36 -21.87 14.23
C SER A 295 -17.74 -20.38 14.30
N ALA A 296 -17.11 -19.52 13.51
CA ALA A 296 -17.42 -18.09 13.49
C ALA A 296 -18.89 -17.86 13.11
N ASN A 297 -19.58 -17.05 13.90
CA ASN A 297 -20.92 -16.60 13.55
C ASN A 297 -20.87 -15.45 12.53
N ARG A 298 -19.77 -14.71 12.54
CA ARG A 298 -19.54 -13.57 11.66
C ARG A 298 -18.05 -13.38 11.39
N ILE A 299 -17.74 -13.05 10.15
CA ILE A 299 -16.42 -12.57 9.71
C ILE A 299 -16.58 -11.12 9.31
N ILE A 300 -15.70 -10.24 9.79
CA ILE A 300 -15.66 -8.84 9.35
C ILE A 300 -14.34 -8.61 8.62
N MET A 301 -14.40 -8.19 7.36
CA MET A 301 -13.24 -7.81 6.58
C MET A 301 -13.05 -6.30 6.64
N VAL A 302 -11.86 -5.84 7.05
CA VAL A 302 -11.55 -4.41 7.16
C VAL A 302 -10.40 -4.06 6.24
N ALA A 303 -10.61 -3.06 5.39
CA ALA A 303 -9.63 -2.65 4.39
C ALA A 303 -9.89 -1.22 3.86
N CYS A 304 -9.00 -0.73 2.99
CA CYS A 304 -9.13 0.54 2.27
C CYS A 304 -8.90 0.31 0.76
N GLY A 305 -9.58 1.10 -0.08
CA GLY A 305 -9.36 1.15 -1.53
C GLY A 305 -9.47 -0.20 -2.22
N THR A 306 -8.50 -0.54 -3.05
CA THR A 306 -8.42 -1.82 -3.79
C THR A 306 -8.56 -3.05 -2.89
N SER A 307 -7.98 -3.03 -1.69
CA SER A 307 -8.12 -4.13 -0.72
C SER A 307 -9.53 -4.25 -0.17
N TRP A 308 -10.28 -3.15 -0.06
CA TRP A 308 -11.70 -3.18 0.30
C TRP A 308 -12.53 -3.82 -0.83
N HIS A 309 -12.24 -3.51 -2.11
CA HIS A 309 -12.88 -4.20 -3.24
C HIS A 309 -12.57 -5.70 -3.26
N ALA A 310 -11.35 -6.10 -2.91
CA ALA A 310 -11.00 -7.52 -2.77
C ALA A 310 -11.82 -8.18 -1.63
N GLY A 311 -12.04 -7.46 -0.54
CA GLY A 311 -12.94 -7.89 0.54
C GLY A 311 -14.37 -8.11 0.06
N LEU A 312 -14.93 -7.19 -0.75
CA LEU A 312 -16.27 -7.33 -1.30
C LEU A 312 -16.42 -8.57 -2.22
N VAL A 313 -15.41 -8.91 -3.03
CA VAL A 313 -15.42 -10.18 -3.78
C VAL A 313 -15.39 -11.36 -2.82
N ALA A 314 -14.55 -11.27 -1.80
CA ALA A 314 -14.41 -12.34 -0.81
C ALA A 314 -15.69 -12.55 0.03
N GLU A 315 -16.46 -11.50 0.30
CA GLU A 315 -17.78 -11.59 0.95
C GLU A 315 -18.67 -12.60 0.21
N TYR A 316 -18.86 -12.42 -1.10
CA TYR A 316 -19.62 -13.38 -1.92
C TYR A 316 -19.05 -14.79 -1.84
N ILE A 317 -17.71 -14.93 -1.92
CA ILE A 317 -17.03 -16.23 -1.90
C ILE A 317 -17.23 -16.95 -0.55
N PHE A 318 -17.04 -16.24 0.57
CA PHE A 318 -17.17 -16.83 1.89
C PHE A 318 -18.63 -17.14 2.24
N GLU A 319 -19.57 -16.30 1.86
CA GLU A 319 -21.00 -16.55 2.07
C GLU A 319 -21.47 -17.76 1.26
N GLU A 320 -21.07 -17.86 -0.01
CA GLU A 320 -21.44 -18.99 -0.87
C GLU A 320 -20.79 -20.30 -0.40
N LEU A 321 -19.49 -20.31 -0.14
CA LEU A 321 -18.76 -21.53 0.16
C LEU A 321 -18.81 -21.92 1.64
N CYS A 322 -18.61 -20.95 2.53
CA CYS A 322 -18.47 -21.23 3.97
C CYS A 322 -19.79 -21.12 4.72
N ARG A 323 -20.84 -20.56 4.11
CA ARG A 323 -22.15 -20.31 4.76
C ARG A 323 -21.97 -19.61 6.12
N VAL A 324 -21.22 -18.52 6.13
CA VAL A 324 -20.95 -17.65 7.26
C VAL A 324 -21.33 -16.21 6.89
N ASN A 325 -21.90 -15.46 7.81
CA ASN A 325 -22.20 -14.04 7.58
C ASN A 325 -20.90 -13.25 7.48
N VAL A 326 -20.75 -12.45 6.41
CA VAL A 326 -19.58 -11.60 6.18
C VAL A 326 -20.00 -10.14 6.09
N GLU A 327 -19.23 -9.27 6.69
CA GLU A 327 -19.38 -7.81 6.60
C GLU A 327 -18.06 -7.23 6.09
N VAL A 328 -18.13 -6.33 5.09
CA VAL A 328 -16.92 -5.68 4.56
C VAL A 328 -16.98 -4.20 4.84
N GLU A 329 -16.01 -3.72 5.62
CA GLU A 329 -16.02 -2.38 6.17
C GLU A 329 -14.83 -1.56 5.66
N TYR A 330 -15.08 -0.29 5.37
CA TYR A 330 -13.99 0.68 5.25
C TYR A 330 -13.29 0.81 6.59
N ALA A 331 -11.99 0.58 6.64
CA ALA A 331 -11.22 0.64 7.88
C ALA A 331 -11.30 2.02 8.54
N SER A 332 -11.34 3.11 7.75
CA SER A 332 -11.52 4.48 8.21
C SER A 332 -12.84 4.68 8.97
N GLU A 333 -13.94 4.16 8.44
CA GLU A 333 -15.25 4.27 9.09
C GLU A 333 -15.35 3.34 10.31
N PHE A 334 -14.85 2.12 10.17
CA PHE A 334 -14.86 1.11 11.24
C PHE A 334 -14.14 1.59 12.50
N ARG A 335 -13.00 2.28 12.37
CA ARG A 335 -12.22 2.74 13.54
C ARG A 335 -12.93 3.81 14.36
N TYR A 336 -13.78 4.66 13.74
CA TYR A 336 -14.49 5.75 14.44
C TYR A 336 -15.90 5.39 14.85
N ARG A 337 -16.53 4.47 14.14
CA ARG A 337 -17.88 4.01 14.38
C ARG A 337 -17.91 3.00 15.52
N ASN A 338 -17.76 3.20 16.70
CA ASN A 338 -17.86 2.22 17.82
C ASN A 338 -18.54 0.87 17.41
N PRO A 339 -17.91 0.01 16.60
CA PRO A 339 -18.56 -1.16 16.02
C PRO A 339 -18.91 -2.18 17.11
N VAL A 340 -20.01 -2.89 16.89
CA VAL A 340 -20.39 -4.01 17.76
C VAL A 340 -19.46 -5.18 17.43
N ILE A 341 -18.64 -5.57 18.38
CA ILE A 341 -17.73 -6.72 18.31
C ILE A 341 -18.16 -7.72 19.38
N ASN A 342 -18.45 -8.93 18.97
CA ASN A 342 -18.82 -10.03 19.85
C ASN A 342 -17.63 -10.97 20.06
N LYS A 343 -17.65 -11.67 21.20
CA LYS A 343 -16.68 -12.73 21.44
C LYS A 343 -16.87 -13.84 20.39
N GLY A 344 -15.80 -14.18 19.68
CA GLY A 344 -15.82 -15.15 18.59
C GLY A 344 -16.00 -14.55 17.20
N ASP A 345 -16.16 -13.22 17.08
CA ASP A 345 -16.02 -12.56 15.77
C ASP A 345 -14.59 -12.70 15.28
N VAL A 346 -14.45 -12.95 13.99
CA VAL A 346 -13.15 -12.99 13.29
C VAL A 346 -13.03 -11.77 12.40
N ILE A 347 -11.95 -11.04 12.57
CA ILE A 347 -11.62 -9.90 11.71
C ILE A 347 -10.54 -10.32 10.72
N ILE A 348 -10.76 -10.08 9.43
CA ILE A 348 -9.74 -10.26 8.38
C ILE A 348 -9.31 -8.88 7.91
N ALA A 349 -8.06 -8.52 8.23
CA ALA A 349 -7.44 -7.29 7.73
C ALA A 349 -6.78 -7.53 6.38
N ILE A 350 -7.15 -6.77 5.37
CA ILE A 350 -6.60 -6.91 4.02
C ILE A 350 -5.78 -5.65 3.69
N SER A 351 -4.49 -5.82 3.38
CA SER A 351 -3.63 -4.68 3.04
C SER A 351 -2.44 -5.10 2.18
N GLN A 352 -2.17 -4.38 1.11
CA GLN A 352 -0.97 -4.61 0.31
C GLN A 352 0.29 -4.25 1.11
N SER A 353 0.39 -3.05 1.65
CA SER A 353 1.57 -2.59 2.40
C SER A 353 1.69 -3.18 3.79
N GLY A 354 0.54 -3.56 4.39
CA GLY A 354 0.46 -3.92 5.81
C GLY A 354 0.75 -2.75 6.77
N GLU A 355 0.76 -1.51 6.26
CA GLU A 355 1.09 -0.29 7.00
C GLU A 355 -0.02 0.78 6.94
N THR A 356 -1.21 0.45 6.42
CA THR A 356 -2.33 1.38 6.31
C THR A 356 -2.82 1.74 7.72
N ALA A 357 -2.72 3.02 8.08
CA ALA A 357 -3.00 3.50 9.43
C ALA A 357 -4.42 3.15 9.90
N ASP A 358 -5.43 3.45 9.07
CA ASP A 358 -6.82 3.14 9.41
C ASP A 358 -7.05 1.66 9.68
N THR A 359 -6.49 0.79 8.84
CA THR A 359 -6.62 -0.67 9.01
C THR A 359 -5.93 -1.14 10.28
N LEU A 360 -4.74 -0.61 10.59
CA LEU A 360 -4.01 -0.96 11.81
C LEU A 360 -4.82 -0.57 13.07
N VAL A 361 -5.30 0.66 13.15
CA VAL A 361 -6.09 1.13 14.31
C VAL A 361 -7.42 0.37 14.40
N ALA A 362 -8.07 0.08 13.28
CA ALA A 362 -9.31 -0.70 13.25
C ALA A 362 -9.13 -2.08 13.88
N ILE A 363 -8.05 -2.81 13.50
CA ILE A 363 -7.80 -4.14 14.08
C ILE A 363 -7.34 -4.09 15.54
N GLU A 364 -6.59 -3.09 15.96
CA GLU A 364 -6.21 -2.91 17.37
C GLU A 364 -7.43 -2.66 18.24
N ASN A 365 -8.37 -1.81 17.78
CA ASN A 365 -9.64 -1.58 18.45
C ASN A 365 -10.47 -2.86 18.56
N ALA A 366 -10.58 -3.64 17.49
CA ALA A 366 -11.30 -4.90 17.51
C ALA A 366 -10.63 -5.95 18.42
N LYS A 367 -9.30 -6.03 18.38
CA LYS A 367 -8.49 -6.90 19.23
C LYS A 367 -8.68 -6.60 20.73
N SER A 368 -8.72 -5.31 21.09
CA SER A 368 -8.98 -4.88 22.47
C SER A 368 -10.36 -5.29 22.99
N LYS A 369 -11.33 -5.51 22.10
CA LYS A 369 -12.68 -6.01 22.39
C LYS A 369 -12.79 -7.55 22.34
N GLY A 370 -11.68 -8.26 22.09
CA GLY A 370 -11.59 -9.72 22.14
C GLY A 370 -11.84 -10.43 20.80
N ALA A 371 -11.84 -9.73 19.67
CA ALA A 371 -11.91 -10.35 18.35
C ALA A 371 -10.60 -11.08 18.00
N ILE A 372 -10.71 -12.11 17.17
CA ILE A 372 -9.55 -12.77 16.54
C ILE A 372 -9.20 -11.99 15.28
N ILE A 373 -7.94 -11.61 15.15
CA ILE A 373 -7.46 -10.84 14.01
C ILE A 373 -6.61 -11.73 13.11
N LEU A 374 -6.95 -11.82 11.83
CA LEU A 374 -6.16 -12.48 10.79
C LEU A 374 -5.76 -11.44 9.74
N GLY A 375 -4.49 -11.49 9.29
CA GLY A 375 -3.98 -10.58 8.29
C GLY A 375 -3.82 -11.26 6.92
N VAL A 376 -4.30 -10.63 5.87
CA VAL A 376 -3.96 -10.94 4.47
C VAL A 376 -3.13 -9.77 3.95
N VAL A 377 -1.81 -9.92 4.00
CA VAL A 377 -0.86 -8.82 3.73
C VAL A 377 0.24 -9.27 2.78
N ASN A 378 0.83 -8.33 2.04
CA ASN A 378 1.93 -8.68 1.14
C ASN A 378 3.31 -8.49 1.78
N VAL A 379 3.49 -7.44 2.58
CA VAL A 379 4.81 -7.13 3.16
C VAL A 379 5.04 -7.93 4.44
N VAL A 380 6.04 -8.80 4.41
CA VAL A 380 6.45 -9.61 5.56
C VAL A 380 6.93 -8.70 6.69
N GLY A 381 6.51 -8.99 7.92
CA GLY A 381 6.91 -8.23 9.09
C GLY A 381 6.30 -6.83 9.20
N SER A 382 5.30 -6.48 8.37
CA SER A 382 4.58 -5.20 8.45
C SER A 382 3.78 -5.04 9.76
N SER A 383 3.35 -3.83 10.06
CA SER A 383 2.65 -3.51 11.32
C SER A 383 1.35 -4.30 11.47
N ILE A 384 0.54 -4.41 10.41
CA ILE A 384 -0.69 -5.22 10.43
C ILE A 384 -0.37 -6.70 10.62
N ALA A 385 0.69 -7.23 9.97
CA ALA A 385 1.10 -8.62 10.17
C ALA A 385 1.48 -8.90 11.62
N ARG A 386 2.23 -8.00 12.27
CA ARG A 386 2.63 -8.15 13.68
C ARG A 386 1.47 -7.96 14.67
N ALA A 387 0.51 -7.08 14.35
CA ALA A 387 -0.67 -6.85 15.19
C ALA A 387 -1.68 -8.01 15.11
N SER A 388 -1.67 -8.77 14.01
CA SER A 388 -2.56 -9.92 13.78
C SER A 388 -2.15 -11.12 14.63
N HIS A 389 -3.12 -11.95 14.97
CA HIS A 389 -2.88 -13.24 15.65
C HIS A 389 -2.30 -14.29 14.69
N GLY A 390 -2.67 -14.24 13.41
CA GLY A 390 -2.23 -15.11 12.34
C GLY A 390 -2.63 -14.54 10.99
N GLY A 391 -2.54 -15.34 9.93
CA GLY A 391 -2.96 -14.89 8.59
C GLY A 391 -2.14 -15.52 7.48
N ALA A 392 -2.13 -14.86 6.33
CA ALA A 392 -1.39 -15.28 5.15
C ALA A 392 -0.73 -14.10 4.44
N TYR A 393 0.52 -14.29 4.01
CA TYR A 393 1.17 -13.37 3.09
C TYR A 393 0.73 -13.68 1.66
N THR A 394 0.55 -12.65 0.83
CA THR A 394 0.17 -12.85 -0.57
C THR A 394 1.34 -13.27 -1.45
N HIS A 395 2.58 -12.97 -1.04
CA HIS A 395 3.80 -13.24 -1.83
C HIS A 395 3.76 -12.63 -3.25
N ALA A 396 3.06 -11.51 -3.41
CA ALA A 396 2.97 -10.81 -4.70
C ALA A 396 4.26 -10.09 -5.12
N GLY A 397 5.28 -10.12 -4.27
CA GLY A 397 6.48 -9.31 -4.46
C GLY A 397 6.22 -7.81 -4.26
N PRO A 398 7.21 -6.95 -4.48
CA PRO A 398 7.05 -5.50 -4.41
C PRO A 398 6.04 -4.99 -5.45
N GLU A 399 5.19 -4.05 -5.04
CA GLU A 399 4.29 -3.30 -5.92
C GLU A 399 4.57 -1.81 -5.73
N ILE A 400 5.10 -1.17 -6.77
CA ILE A 400 5.67 0.18 -6.75
C ILE A 400 4.73 1.21 -7.36
N GLY A 401 4.02 0.84 -8.42
CA GLY A 401 2.96 1.69 -9.00
C GLY A 401 1.98 2.11 -7.91
N VAL A 402 1.65 3.41 -7.86
CA VAL A 402 0.77 3.95 -6.80
C VAL A 402 -0.60 3.29 -6.85
N ALA A 403 -1.19 3.17 -8.04
CA ALA A 403 -2.43 2.42 -8.23
C ALA A 403 -2.15 0.91 -8.16
N SER A 404 -2.80 0.22 -7.22
CA SER A 404 -2.62 -1.22 -7.03
C SER A 404 -3.24 -2.03 -8.17
N THR A 405 -2.53 -3.06 -8.63
CA THR A 405 -2.95 -3.97 -9.71
C THR A 405 -2.80 -5.43 -9.30
N LYS A 406 -1.57 -5.95 -9.28
CA LYS A 406 -1.28 -7.36 -8.92
C LYS A 406 -1.62 -7.69 -7.47
N ALA A 407 -1.63 -6.72 -6.58
CA ALA A 407 -2.03 -6.93 -5.19
C ALA A 407 -3.50 -7.36 -5.09
N PHE A 408 -4.39 -6.84 -5.95
CA PHE A 408 -5.80 -7.23 -5.99
C PHE A 408 -5.97 -8.72 -6.32
N THR A 409 -5.38 -9.17 -7.43
CA THR A 409 -5.47 -10.58 -7.85
C THR A 409 -4.81 -11.54 -6.85
N ALA A 410 -3.69 -11.10 -6.25
CA ALA A 410 -3.02 -11.85 -5.18
C ALA A 410 -3.87 -11.98 -3.91
N GLN A 411 -4.54 -10.90 -3.51
CA GLN A 411 -5.47 -10.92 -2.38
C GLN A 411 -6.66 -11.85 -2.65
N LEU A 412 -7.25 -11.78 -3.85
CA LEU A 412 -8.32 -12.70 -4.24
C LEU A 412 -7.88 -14.15 -4.22
N ALA A 413 -6.70 -14.48 -4.75
CA ALA A 413 -6.17 -15.84 -4.72
C ALA A 413 -6.04 -16.38 -3.29
N VAL A 414 -5.49 -15.58 -2.37
CA VAL A 414 -5.33 -15.97 -0.97
C VAL A 414 -6.67 -16.09 -0.25
N LEU A 415 -7.59 -15.14 -0.44
CA LEU A 415 -8.92 -15.18 0.18
C LEU A 415 -9.76 -16.34 -0.33
N THR A 416 -9.67 -16.67 -1.63
CA THR A 416 -10.32 -17.86 -2.22
C THR A 416 -9.78 -19.14 -1.61
N MET A 417 -8.46 -19.29 -1.47
CA MET A 417 -7.87 -20.45 -0.78
C MET A 417 -8.33 -20.54 0.68
N MET A 418 -8.43 -19.42 1.39
CA MET A 418 -8.94 -19.40 2.77
C MET A 418 -10.38 -19.89 2.83
N ALA A 419 -11.25 -19.38 1.97
CA ALA A 419 -12.65 -19.79 1.90
C ALA A 419 -12.80 -21.26 1.57
N LEU A 420 -12.08 -21.77 0.55
CA LEU A 420 -12.10 -23.19 0.16
C LEU A 420 -11.66 -24.08 1.31
N LYS A 421 -10.56 -23.71 2.00
CA LYS A 421 -10.07 -24.48 3.16
C LYS A 421 -11.10 -24.53 4.29
N ILE A 422 -11.71 -23.41 4.62
CA ILE A 422 -12.75 -23.33 5.67
C ILE A 422 -13.98 -24.13 5.27
N ALA A 423 -14.46 -23.96 4.03
CA ALA A 423 -15.62 -24.67 3.51
C ALA A 423 -15.43 -26.19 3.52
N TYR A 424 -14.24 -26.66 3.14
CA TYR A 424 -13.88 -28.08 3.19
C TYR A 424 -13.90 -28.62 4.63
N ILE A 425 -13.25 -27.94 5.58
CA ILE A 425 -13.23 -28.36 6.99
C ILE A 425 -14.63 -28.34 7.59
N LYS A 426 -15.44 -27.34 7.25
CA LYS A 426 -16.83 -27.19 7.71
C LYS A 426 -17.78 -28.20 7.08
N GLY A 427 -17.40 -28.78 5.94
CA GLY A 427 -18.28 -29.67 5.15
C GLY A 427 -19.46 -28.91 4.51
N SER A 428 -19.30 -27.62 4.22
CA SER A 428 -20.37 -26.77 3.65
C SER A 428 -20.45 -26.86 2.12
N ILE A 429 -19.48 -27.48 1.47
CA ILE A 429 -19.48 -27.77 0.02
C ILE A 429 -19.24 -29.25 -0.24
N SER A 430 -19.71 -29.79 -1.39
CA SER A 430 -19.43 -31.15 -1.80
C SER A 430 -17.96 -31.33 -2.18
N ASN A 431 -17.45 -32.54 -2.04
CA ASN A 431 -16.07 -32.86 -2.45
C ASN A 431 -15.84 -32.56 -3.95
N ASP A 432 -16.82 -32.90 -4.81
CA ASP A 432 -16.70 -32.63 -6.24
C ASP A 432 -16.60 -31.16 -6.56
N ARG A 433 -17.41 -30.31 -5.91
CA ARG A 433 -17.33 -28.85 -6.05
C ARG A 433 -15.99 -28.31 -5.53
N TYR A 434 -15.51 -28.83 -4.40
CA TYR A 434 -14.21 -28.48 -3.84
C TYR A 434 -13.07 -28.79 -4.82
N MET A 435 -13.01 -30.04 -5.33
CA MET A 435 -11.97 -30.47 -6.28
C MET A 435 -12.01 -29.65 -7.58
N HIS A 436 -13.22 -29.38 -8.09
CA HIS A 436 -13.40 -28.52 -9.26
C HIS A 436 -12.81 -27.13 -9.04
N LEU A 437 -13.11 -26.49 -7.92
CA LEU A 437 -12.61 -25.15 -7.62
C LEU A 437 -11.10 -25.10 -7.36
N LEU A 438 -10.50 -26.15 -6.81
CA LEU A 438 -9.04 -26.28 -6.73
C LEU A 438 -8.40 -26.29 -8.12
N SER A 439 -8.96 -27.09 -9.05
CA SER A 439 -8.48 -27.16 -10.43
C SER A 439 -8.65 -25.82 -11.17
N GLU A 440 -9.80 -25.15 -10.99
CA GLU A 440 -10.03 -23.83 -11.59
C GLU A 440 -9.03 -22.79 -11.06
N LEU A 441 -8.76 -22.78 -9.76
CA LEU A 441 -7.81 -21.85 -9.14
C LEU A 441 -6.36 -22.13 -9.60
N GLU A 442 -5.98 -23.40 -9.75
CA GLU A 442 -4.66 -23.80 -10.25
C GLU A 442 -4.41 -23.30 -11.69
N GLN A 443 -5.46 -23.21 -12.52
CA GLN A 443 -5.37 -22.76 -13.91
C GLN A 443 -5.34 -21.22 -14.07
N ILE A 444 -5.64 -20.44 -13.02
CA ILE A 444 -5.71 -18.99 -13.12
C ILE A 444 -4.43 -18.34 -13.66
N PRO A 445 -3.21 -18.76 -13.28
CA PRO A 445 -1.99 -18.19 -13.87
C PRO A 445 -1.94 -18.31 -15.40
N GLU A 446 -2.33 -19.45 -15.96
CA GLU A 446 -2.36 -19.67 -17.41
C GLU A 446 -3.46 -18.86 -18.08
N LYS A 447 -4.64 -18.78 -17.47
CA LYS A 447 -5.78 -17.97 -17.94
C LYS A 447 -5.45 -16.47 -17.91
N LEU A 448 -4.71 -15.99 -16.91
CA LEU A 448 -4.18 -14.62 -16.84
C LEU A 448 -3.17 -14.34 -17.96
N ALA A 449 -2.25 -15.26 -18.21
CA ALA A 449 -1.30 -15.15 -19.30
C ALA A 449 -1.99 -15.08 -20.68
N TRP A 450 -3.04 -15.89 -20.85
CA TRP A 450 -3.90 -15.85 -22.03
C TRP A 450 -4.59 -14.49 -22.19
N THR A 451 -5.19 -13.95 -21.13
CA THR A 451 -5.85 -12.62 -21.13
C THR A 451 -4.88 -11.52 -21.54
N LEU A 452 -3.68 -11.52 -20.98
CA LEU A 452 -2.65 -10.54 -21.29
C LEU A 452 -2.17 -10.64 -22.74
N LYS A 453 -2.01 -11.86 -23.27
CA LYS A 453 -1.64 -12.09 -24.68
C LYS A 453 -2.67 -11.54 -25.67
N HIS A 454 -3.94 -11.49 -25.30
CA HIS A 454 -5.05 -11.03 -26.14
C HIS A 454 -5.47 -9.59 -25.84
N SER A 455 -4.66 -8.83 -25.09
CA SER A 455 -4.99 -7.48 -24.62
C SER A 455 -4.65 -6.35 -25.61
N GLU A 456 -3.96 -6.62 -26.71
CA GLU A 456 -3.53 -5.58 -27.66
C GLU A 456 -4.68 -4.67 -28.16
N PRO A 457 -5.90 -5.18 -28.45
CA PRO A 457 -7.01 -4.33 -28.88
C PRO A 457 -7.41 -3.24 -27.86
N ILE A 458 -7.08 -3.40 -26.56
CA ILE A 458 -7.43 -2.44 -25.51
C ILE A 458 -6.73 -1.09 -25.73
N LYS A 459 -5.59 -1.07 -26.40
CA LYS A 459 -4.90 0.18 -26.78
C LYS A 459 -5.77 1.05 -27.70
N ALA A 460 -6.42 0.44 -28.68
CA ALA A 460 -7.32 1.14 -29.59
C ALA A 460 -8.56 1.69 -28.84
N LEU A 461 -9.06 0.94 -27.86
CA LEU A 461 -10.15 1.40 -27.01
C LEU A 461 -9.73 2.62 -26.19
N ALA A 462 -8.52 2.61 -25.65
CA ALA A 462 -7.98 3.75 -24.91
C ALA A 462 -7.91 5.01 -25.75
N GLU A 463 -7.43 4.91 -27.00
CA GLU A 463 -7.44 6.05 -27.93
C GLU A 463 -8.84 6.56 -28.23
N LYS A 464 -9.81 5.65 -28.40
CA LYS A 464 -11.21 5.99 -28.69
C LYS A 464 -11.87 6.75 -27.55
N TYR A 465 -11.59 6.35 -26.31
CA TYR A 465 -12.31 6.83 -25.12
C TYR A 465 -11.52 7.83 -24.25
N LYS A 466 -10.29 8.19 -24.61
CA LYS A 466 -9.42 9.08 -23.81
C LYS A 466 -10.02 10.43 -23.47
N ASP A 467 -10.92 10.95 -24.30
CA ASP A 467 -11.54 12.27 -24.15
C ASP A 467 -12.94 12.19 -23.54
N ALA A 468 -13.41 11.00 -23.17
CA ALA A 468 -14.66 10.85 -22.46
C ALA A 468 -14.58 11.59 -21.11
N ARG A 469 -15.66 12.28 -20.76
CA ARG A 469 -15.75 13.06 -19.52
C ARG A 469 -15.97 12.18 -18.30
N ASP A 470 -16.86 11.21 -18.46
CA ASP A 470 -17.34 10.35 -17.39
C ASP A 470 -17.43 8.90 -17.88
N PHE A 471 -17.38 7.93 -16.97
CA PHE A 471 -17.60 6.51 -17.23
C PHE A 471 -18.51 5.91 -16.16
N LEU A 472 -19.39 5.01 -16.58
CA LEU A 472 -20.08 4.10 -15.66
C LEU A 472 -19.51 2.69 -15.80
N TYR A 473 -19.29 2.02 -14.66
CA TYR A 473 -18.88 0.63 -14.59
C TYR A 473 -19.97 -0.20 -13.93
N LEU A 474 -20.44 -1.24 -14.59
CA LEU A 474 -21.57 -2.03 -14.15
C LEU A 474 -21.21 -3.52 -14.07
N GLY A 475 -21.56 -4.15 -12.96
CA GLY A 475 -21.38 -5.59 -12.73
C GLY A 475 -22.48 -6.15 -11.84
N ARG A 476 -22.57 -7.48 -11.76
CA ARG A 476 -23.45 -8.19 -10.83
C ARG A 476 -22.70 -9.27 -10.07
N GLY A 477 -23.18 -9.63 -8.86
CA GLY A 477 -22.57 -10.65 -8.04
C GLY A 477 -21.08 -10.40 -7.85
N TYR A 478 -20.24 -11.40 -8.10
CA TYR A 478 -18.77 -11.29 -7.99
C TYR A 478 -18.17 -10.19 -8.88
N ASN A 479 -18.83 -9.84 -9.98
CA ASN A 479 -18.36 -8.83 -10.93
C ASN A 479 -18.74 -7.39 -10.56
N PHE A 480 -19.61 -7.16 -9.57
CA PHE A 480 -19.89 -5.81 -9.09
C PHE A 480 -18.65 -5.17 -8.42
N PRO A 481 -17.97 -5.83 -7.47
CA PRO A 481 -16.73 -5.29 -6.92
C PRO A 481 -15.61 -5.11 -7.96
N VAL A 482 -15.57 -5.94 -9.01
CA VAL A 482 -14.64 -5.77 -10.14
C VAL A 482 -14.94 -4.48 -10.91
N ALA A 483 -16.23 -4.17 -11.12
CA ALA A 483 -16.65 -2.89 -11.73
C ALA A 483 -16.22 -1.69 -10.86
N LEU A 484 -16.35 -1.78 -9.54
CA LEU A 484 -15.83 -0.75 -8.61
C LEU A 484 -14.31 -0.58 -8.75
N GLU A 485 -13.57 -1.68 -8.83
CA GLU A 485 -12.11 -1.65 -8.98
C GLU A 485 -11.69 -1.04 -10.33
N GLY A 486 -12.37 -1.40 -11.43
CA GLY A 486 -12.13 -0.79 -12.75
C GLY A 486 -12.37 0.71 -12.76
N ALA A 487 -13.47 1.17 -12.15
CA ALA A 487 -13.78 2.59 -11.99
C ALA A 487 -12.72 3.31 -11.13
N LEU A 488 -12.24 2.67 -10.06
CA LEU A 488 -11.17 3.21 -9.22
C LEU A 488 -9.89 3.37 -10.04
N LYS A 489 -9.46 2.36 -10.78
CA LYS A 489 -8.25 2.43 -11.61
C LYS A 489 -8.34 3.56 -12.64
N LEU A 490 -9.48 3.70 -13.31
CA LEU A 490 -9.64 4.78 -14.30
C LEU A 490 -9.51 6.17 -13.65
N LYS A 491 -10.18 6.40 -12.52
CA LYS A 491 -10.09 7.68 -11.77
C LYS A 491 -8.65 8.02 -11.39
N GLU A 492 -7.95 7.05 -10.80
CA GLU A 492 -6.60 7.24 -10.27
C GLU A 492 -5.60 7.63 -11.35
N ILE A 493 -5.69 6.99 -12.52
CA ILE A 493 -4.66 7.07 -13.56
C ILE A 493 -4.96 8.13 -14.61
N SER A 494 -6.23 8.28 -15.01
CA SER A 494 -6.63 9.15 -16.12
C SER A 494 -7.23 10.47 -15.69
N TYR A 495 -7.62 10.59 -14.41
CA TYR A 495 -8.39 11.70 -13.84
C TYR A 495 -9.76 11.89 -14.49
N ILE A 496 -10.25 10.90 -15.22
CA ILE A 496 -11.63 10.84 -15.72
C ILE A 496 -12.52 10.40 -14.55
N HIS A 497 -13.65 11.08 -14.36
CA HIS A 497 -14.63 10.67 -13.38
C HIS A 497 -15.24 9.31 -13.77
N ALA A 498 -15.18 8.35 -12.88
CA ALA A 498 -15.71 7.00 -13.13
C ALA A 498 -16.36 6.44 -11.86
N GLU A 499 -17.54 5.85 -12.01
CA GLU A 499 -18.29 5.26 -10.90
C GLU A 499 -18.71 3.83 -11.21
N GLY A 500 -18.65 2.96 -10.18
CA GLY A 500 -19.12 1.59 -10.26
C GLY A 500 -20.46 1.41 -9.56
N TYR A 501 -21.37 0.65 -10.17
CA TYR A 501 -22.68 0.32 -9.58
C TYR A 501 -23.02 -1.15 -9.78
N PRO A 502 -23.81 -1.76 -8.90
CA PRO A 502 -24.52 -2.97 -9.23
C PRO A 502 -25.41 -2.70 -10.46
N ALA A 503 -25.32 -3.52 -11.51
CA ALA A 503 -25.95 -3.21 -12.78
C ALA A 503 -27.48 -3.00 -12.68
N ALA A 504 -28.15 -3.63 -11.71
CA ALA A 504 -29.57 -3.39 -11.47
C ALA A 504 -29.86 -2.00 -10.91
N GLU A 505 -28.94 -1.46 -10.07
CA GLU A 505 -29.11 -0.17 -9.40
C GLU A 505 -29.00 1.02 -10.37
N MET A 506 -28.50 0.81 -11.59
CA MET A 506 -28.47 1.87 -12.59
C MET A 506 -29.87 2.47 -12.85
N LYS A 507 -30.93 1.66 -12.68
CA LYS A 507 -32.35 2.08 -12.89
C LYS A 507 -32.86 3.06 -11.83
N HIS A 508 -32.20 3.10 -10.68
CA HIS A 508 -32.59 3.89 -9.52
C HIS A 508 -31.86 5.24 -9.43
N GLY A 509 -31.37 5.74 -10.57
CA GLY A 509 -30.72 7.05 -10.67
C GLY A 509 -29.70 7.16 -11.79
N PRO A 510 -28.60 6.37 -11.76
CA PRO A 510 -27.48 6.52 -12.70
C PRO A 510 -27.84 6.47 -14.18
N ILE A 511 -28.89 5.75 -14.55
CA ILE A 511 -29.38 5.66 -15.93
C ILE A 511 -29.79 7.03 -16.53
N ALA A 512 -30.06 8.03 -15.68
CA ALA A 512 -30.33 9.39 -16.11
C ALA A 512 -29.12 10.09 -16.77
N LEU A 513 -27.90 9.60 -16.52
CA LEU A 513 -26.68 10.11 -17.10
C LEU A 513 -26.38 9.53 -18.49
N VAL A 514 -27.10 8.48 -18.88
CA VAL A 514 -26.81 7.74 -20.11
C VAL A 514 -27.24 8.54 -21.35
N ASP A 515 -26.26 8.85 -22.17
CA ASP A 515 -26.43 9.44 -23.50
C ASP A 515 -25.46 8.77 -24.50
N GLU A 516 -25.39 9.30 -25.71
CA GLU A 516 -24.53 8.78 -26.77
C GLU A 516 -23.02 9.02 -26.56
N ASN A 517 -22.63 9.83 -25.57
CA ASN A 517 -21.24 10.19 -25.26
C ASN A 517 -20.71 9.49 -24.02
N LEU A 518 -21.58 8.88 -23.20
CA LEU A 518 -21.19 8.22 -21.97
C LEU A 518 -20.80 6.75 -22.22
N PRO A 519 -19.52 6.36 -22.07
CA PRO A 519 -19.12 4.97 -22.07
C PRO A 519 -19.64 4.26 -20.81
N VAL A 520 -20.31 3.13 -21.00
CA VAL A 520 -20.78 2.25 -19.95
C VAL A 520 -20.06 0.91 -20.06
N VAL A 521 -19.19 0.65 -19.11
CA VAL A 521 -18.38 -0.58 -19.07
C VAL A 521 -19.12 -1.65 -18.30
N PHE A 522 -19.42 -2.77 -18.95
CA PHE A 522 -20.02 -3.93 -18.32
C PHE A 522 -18.98 -5.02 -18.05
N VAL A 523 -18.97 -5.57 -16.84
CA VAL A 523 -18.30 -6.84 -16.56
C VAL A 523 -19.34 -7.94 -16.74
N ALA A 524 -19.34 -8.54 -17.94
CA ALA A 524 -20.38 -9.44 -18.44
C ALA A 524 -19.82 -10.83 -18.76
N THR A 525 -19.04 -11.42 -17.84
CA THR A 525 -18.56 -12.79 -17.97
C THR A 525 -19.72 -13.79 -17.84
N LYS A 526 -19.56 -14.98 -18.41
CA LYS A 526 -20.56 -16.06 -18.25
C LYS A 526 -20.57 -16.54 -16.81
N ASP A 527 -21.60 -16.18 -16.08
CA ASP A 527 -21.87 -16.55 -14.70
C ASP A 527 -23.37 -16.76 -14.47
N THR A 528 -23.77 -17.05 -13.24
CA THR A 528 -25.18 -17.23 -12.84
C THR A 528 -26.05 -15.99 -13.15
N TYR A 529 -25.48 -14.80 -13.23
CA TYR A 529 -26.20 -13.54 -13.45
C TYR A 529 -26.12 -13.02 -14.90
N HIS A 530 -25.45 -13.73 -15.80
CA HIS A 530 -25.15 -13.30 -17.16
C HIS A 530 -26.38 -12.79 -17.93
N GLU A 531 -27.49 -13.53 -17.96
CA GLU A 531 -28.72 -13.13 -18.65
C GLU A 531 -29.28 -11.79 -18.11
N LYS A 532 -29.10 -11.52 -16.82
CA LYS A 532 -29.53 -10.28 -16.20
C LYS A 532 -28.61 -9.11 -16.57
N VAL A 533 -27.32 -9.36 -16.71
CA VAL A 533 -26.36 -8.36 -17.22
C VAL A 533 -26.67 -8.03 -18.67
N VAL A 534 -26.92 -9.03 -19.51
CA VAL A 534 -27.36 -8.86 -20.92
C VAL A 534 -28.60 -7.99 -21.01
N SER A 535 -29.61 -8.22 -20.16
CA SER A 535 -30.79 -7.36 -20.10
C SER A 535 -30.47 -5.90 -19.76
N ASN A 536 -29.51 -5.69 -18.84
CA ASN A 536 -29.07 -4.33 -18.49
C ASN A 536 -28.29 -3.66 -19.65
N MET A 537 -27.49 -4.42 -20.42
CA MET A 537 -26.84 -3.92 -21.63
C MET A 537 -27.85 -3.47 -22.68
N GLN A 538 -28.90 -4.24 -22.89
CA GLN A 538 -30.02 -3.86 -23.79
C GLN A 538 -30.68 -2.55 -23.37
N GLU A 539 -30.87 -2.33 -22.07
CA GLU A 539 -31.46 -1.10 -21.53
C GLU A 539 -30.59 0.15 -21.79
N ILE A 540 -29.28 0.00 -21.66
CA ILE A 540 -28.30 1.07 -22.01
C ILE A 540 -28.32 1.34 -23.51
N LYS A 541 -28.28 0.28 -24.33
CA LYS A 541 -28.29 0.39 -25.79
C LYS A 541 -29.57 1.06 -26.31
N ALA A 542 -30.71 0.76 -25.69
CA ALA A 542 -32.00 1.39 -26.03
C ALA A 542 -31.99 2.93 -25.80
N ARG A 543 -31.08 3.43 -24.97
CA ARG A 543 -30.84 4.86 -24.69
C ARG A 543 -29.65 5.44 -25.45
N LYS A 544 -29.14 4.71 -26.44
CA LYS A 544 -27.99 5.07 -27.26
C LYS A 544 -26.64 5.15 -26.48
N GLY A 545 -26.59 4.62 -25.27
CA GLY A 545 -25.33 4.59 -24.50
C GLY A 545 -24.26 3.75 -25.19
N GLN A 546 -23.00 4.13 -25.01
CA GLN A 546 -21.81 3.44 -25.54
C GLN A 546 -21.49 2.22 -24.65
N VAL A 547 -21.84 1.02 -25.11
CA VAL A 547 -21.58 -0.21 -24.34
C VAL A 547 -20.18 -0.73 -24.63
N VAL A 548 -19.35 -0.79 -23.60
CA VAL A 548 -18.03 -1.45 -23.61
C VAL A 548 -18.10 -2.65 -22.66
N SER A 549 -17.63 -3.82 -23.06
CA SER A 549 -17.85 -5.01 -22.22
C SER A 549 -16.59 -5.86 -22.05
N VAL A 550 -16.39 -6.34 -20.83
CA VAL A 550 -15.51 -7.49 -20.57
C VAL A 550 -16.39 -8.76 -20.66
N ILE A 551 -16.12 -9.60 -21.63
CA ILE A 551 -16.91 -10.79 -21.93
C ILE A 551 -16.07 -12.08 -21.90
N THR A 552 -16.71 -13.21 -21.69
CA THR A 552 -16.06 -14.52 -21.87
C THR A 552 -15.88 -14.81 -23.35
N GLU A 553 -14.75 -15.42 -23.73
CA GLU A 553 -14.46 -15.86 -25.09
C GLU A 553 -15.63 -16.66 -25.66
N GLY A 554 -16.05 -16.33 -26.92
CA GLY A 554 -17.17 -16.98 -27.60
C GLY A 554 -18.56 -16.54 -27.11
N ASP A 555 -18.70 -15.47 -26.33
CA ASP A 555 -20.00 -14.88 -26.00
C ASP A 555 -20.49 -13.93 -27.10
N GLU A 556 -21.17 -14.48 -28.10
CA GLU A 556 -21.72 -13.73 -29.22
C GLU A 556 -22.87 -12.80 -28.84
N ILE A 557 -23.61 -13.12 -27.75
CA ILE A 557 -24.76 -12.33 -27.31
C ILE A 557 -24.28 -11.00 -26.75
N SER A 558 -23.39 -11.03 -25.78
CA SER A 558 -22.82 -9.80 -25.19
C SER A 558 -22.01 -9.02 -26.21
N ALA A 559 -21.24 -9.71 -27.09
CA ALA A 559 -20.51 -9.07 -28.17
C ALA A 559 -21.44 -8.30 -29.14
N GLY A 560 -22.56 -8.89 -29.54
CA GLY A 560 -23.55 -8.25 -30.43
C GLY A 560 -24.26 -7.03 -29.82
N LEU A 561 -24.27 -6.91 -28.51
CA LEU A 561 -24.81 -5.75 -27.79
C LEU A 561 -23.76 -4.67 -27.54
N SER A 562 -22.49 -4.99 -27.61
CA SER A 562 -21.40 -4.08 -27.30
C SER A 562 -20.96 -3.25 -28.50
N ASN A 563 -20.49 -2.04 -28.25
CA ASN A 563 -19.78 -1.23 -29.22
C ASN A 563 -18.30 -1.67 -29.32
N ASP A 564 -17.76 -2.13 -28.18
CA ASP A 564 -16.39 -2.63 -28.07
C ASP A 564 -16.33 -3.72 -26.99
N VAL A 565 -15.42 -4.69 -27.19
CA VAL A 565 -15.26 -5.82 -26.29
C VAL A 565 -13.82 -6.01 -25.84
N MET A 566 -13.67 -6.46 -24.61
CA MET A 566 -12.43 -6.98 -24.04
C MET A 566 -12.73 -8.44 -23.63
N ILE A 567 -11.85 -9.36 -23.99
CA ILE A 567 -12.13 -10.79 -23.90
C ILE A 567 -11.30 -11.42 -22.79
N VAL A 568 -11.93 -12.30 -22.00
CA VAL A 568 -11.28 -13.16 -21.01
C VAL A 568 -11.65 -14.62 -21.28
N PRO A 569 -10.80 -15.60 -20.93
CA PRO A 569 -11.14 -17.02 -21.08
C PRO A 569 -12.23 -17.44 -20.10
N GLU A 570 -12.89 -18.56 -20.38
CA GLU A 570 -13.89 -19.16 -19.50
C GLU A 570 -13.26 -19.60 -18.17
N ALA A 571 -13.95 -19.34 -17.06
CA ALA A 571 -13.57 -19.75 -15.71
C ALA A 571 -14.81 -19.86 -14.82
N ASP A 572 -14.70 -20.60 -13.74
CA ASP A 572 -15.74 -20.62 -12.71
C ASP A 572 -15.97 -19.21 -12.14
N GLU A 573 -17.23 -18.86 -11.87
CA GLU A 573 -17.62 -17.51 -11.42
C GLU A 573 -16.90 -17.05 -10.14
N ILE A 574 -16.49 -17.99 -9.28
CA ILE A 574 -15.76 -17.69 -8.03
C ILE A 574 -14.35 -17.16 -8.31
N VAL A 575 -13.68 -17.63 -9.35
CA VAL A 575 -12.31 -17.25 -9.70
C VAL A 575 -12.24 -16.24 -10.87
N ALA A 576 -13.32 -16.09 -11.63
CA ALA A 576 -13.43 -15.16 -12.76
C ALA A 576 -13.07 -13.68 -12.43
N PRO A 577 -13.32 -13.13 -11.22
CA PRO A 577 -12.89 -11.78 -10.85
C PRO A 577 -11.40 -11.51 -11.03
N MET A 578 -10.54 -12.52 -10.85
CA MET A 578 -9.09 -12.38 -11.09
C MET A 578 -8.75 -12.17 -12.57
N LEU A 579 -9.59 -12.65 -13.48
CA LEU A 579 -9.41 -12.49 -14.93
C LEU A 579 -10.06 -11.19 -15.42
N SER A 580 -11.31 -10.93 -15.03
CA SER A 580 -12.12 -9.83 -15.54
C SER A 580 -11.60 -8.44 -15.14
N VAL A 581 -10.81 -8.33 -14.08
CA VAL A 581 -10.19 -7.06 -13.66
C VAL A 581 -9.04 -6.63 -14.58
N VAL A 582 -8.32 -7.57 -15.19
CA VAL A 582 -7.09 -7.28 -15.96
C VAL A 582 -7.35 -6.38 -17.18
N PRO A 583 -8.36 -6.62 -18.03
CA PRO A 583 -8.71 -5.71 -19.10
C PRO A 583 -9.05 -4.29 -18.64
N LEU A 584 -9.69 -4.15 -17.46
CA LEU A 584 -10.03 -2.85 -16.89
C LEU A 584 -8.80 -2.09 -16.40
N GLN A 585 -7.83 -2.80 -15.80
CA GLN A 585 -6.54 -2.23 -15.41
C GLN A 585 -5.76 -1.73 -16.64
N LEU A 586 -5.73 -2.52 -17.72
CA LEU A 586 -5.08 -2.14 -18.98
C LEU A 586 -5.76 -0.97 -19.66
N LEU A 587 -7.10 -0.92 -19.67
CA LEU A 587 -7.85 0.22 -20.22
C LEU A 587 -7.48 1.52 -19.48
N ALA A 588 -7.50 1.49 -18.16
CA ALA A 588 -7.11 2.64 -17.34
C ALA A 588 -5.65 3.06 -17.60
N TYR A 589 -4.73 2.10 -17.63
CA TYR A 589 -3.32 2.33 -17.93
C TYR A 589 -3.11 3.00 -19.29
N TYR A 590 -3.67 2.42 -20.38
CA TYR A 590 -3.48 2.98 -21.72
C TYR A 590 -4.14 4.35 -21.89
N ILE A 591 -5.31 4.59 -21.28
CA ILE A 591 -5.92 5.94 -21.27
C ILE A 591 -4.97 6.94 -20.60
N GLY A 592 -4.39 6.59 -19.45
CA GLY A 592 -3.42 7.44 -18.76
C GLY A 592 -2.20 7.75 -19.62
N VAL A 593 -1.62 6.74 -20.28
CA VAL A 593 -0.46 6.88 -21.15
C VAL A 593 -0.77 7.77 -22.36
N VAL A 594 -1.88 7.53 -23.05
CA VAL A 594 -2.30 8.32 -24.22
C VAL A 594 -2.56 9.78 -23.85
N LYS A 595 -3.04 10.05 -22.64
CA LYS A 595 -3.21 11.41 -22.11
C LYS A 595 -1.87 12.04 -21.65
N GLY A 596 -0.75 11.33 -21.73
CA GLY A 596 0.56 11.82 -21.30
C GLY A 596 0.71 11.99 -19.79
N LEU A 597 -0.05 11.20 -19.00
CA LEU A 597 -0.04 11.27 -17.54
C LEU A 597 1.00 10.32 -16.93
N ASP A 598 1.49 10.66 -15.73
CA ASP A 598 2.38 9.78 -14.96
C ASP A 598 1.55 8.67 -14.30
N VAL A 599 1.50 7.50 -14.92
CA VAL A 599 0.70 6.36 -14.49
C VAL A 599 1.29 5.64 -13.26
N ASP A 600 2.60 5.78 -13.02
CA ASP A 600 3.25 5.21 -11.84
C ASP A 600 3.05 6.08 -10.59
N LYS A 601 2.99 7.41 -10.79
CA LYS A 601 2.89 8.39 -9.70
C LYS A 601 1.81 9.44 -10.05
N PRO A 602 0.53 9.05 -10.06
CA PRO A 602 -0.55 9.99 -10.35
C PRO A 602 -0.63 11.08 -9.29
N ARG A 603 -1.05 12.27 -9.71
CA ARG A 603 -1.13 13.44 -8.81
C ARG A 603 -2.04 13.17 -7.61
N ASN A 604 -1.71 13.76 -6.46
CA ASN A 604 -2.50 13.71 -5.23
C ASN A 604 -2.72 12.30 -4.65
N LEU A 605 -1.95 11.31 -5.08
CA LEU A 605 -2.02 9.94 -4.57
C LEU A 605 -0.67 9.48 -4.04
N ALA A 606 -0.70 8.68 -3.00
CA ALA A 606 0.45 7.96 -2.45
C ALA A 606 0.14 6.47 -2.36
N LYS A 607 1.16 5.61 -2.51
CA LYS A 607 0.99 4.15 -2.53
C LYS A 607 0.33 3.60 -1.27
N SER A 608 0.58 4.19 -0.12
CA SER A 608 0.03 3.75 1.15
C SER A 608 -0.13 4.95 2.10
N VAL A 609 -1.24 5.02 2.81
CA VAL A 609 -1.55 6.07 3.79
C VAL A 609 -1.24 5.52 5.17
N THR A 610 -0.14 6.00 5.80
CA THR A 610 0.34 5.55 7.13
C THR A 610 0.15 6.59 8.22
N VAL A 611 -0.44 7.71 7.89
CA VAL A 611 -0.84 8.78 8.82
C VAL A 611 -2.23 9.24 8.46
N GLU A 612 -2.91 9.80 9.41
CA GLU A 612 -4.23 10.41 9.24
C GLU A 612 -4.12 11.86 8.81
#